data_2862cb8aa70f31f8faa8d35ba81f5c49
#
_entry.id   2862cb8aa70f31f8faa8d35ba81f5c49
#
_cell.length_a   1.000
_cell.length_b   1.000
_cell.length_c   1.000
_cell.angle_alpha   90.00
_cell.angle_beta   90.00
_cell.angle_gamma   90.00
#
_symmetry.space_group_name_H-M   'P 1'
#
loop_
_entity.id
_entity.type
_entity.pdbx_description
1 polymer ?
#
loop_
_entity_poly.entity_id
_entity_poly.type
_entity_poly.pdbx_seq_one_letter_code
_entity_poly.pdbx_strand_id
1 'polypeptide(L)'
;ALSEGIANNAILMAFGVTEIDELPDVDLQIGTLLALLQDDAQNQSSFLTWEKHWAQDKVRGVLRNAFLCSDERADKLSGAWGRHPLLGRMYLPAYRAGTVKVAALRRKHPPAKIIPALYGALGLVDLVTIDQVLRTDAAKGNRGRKR
;
A
#
# COMPACT_ATOMS: atom_id res chain seq x y z
N ALA A 1 2.32 -0.89 -9.09
CA ALA A 1 2.64 -0.32 -7.76
C ALA A 1 1.71 0.84 -7.39
N LEU A 2 1.60 1.87 -8.25
CA LEU A 2 0.77 3.05 -7.92
C LEU A 2 -0.70 2.70 -7.77
N SER A 3 -1.30 1.99 -8.73
CA SER A 3 -2.71 1.57 -8.69
C SER A 3 -3.05 0.77 -7.45
N GLU A 4 -2.20 -0.16 -7.06
CA GLU A 4 -2.36 -0.94 -5.83
C GLU A 4 -2.25 -0.05 -4.58
N GLY A 5 -1.31 0.89 -4.60
CA GLY A 5 -1.18 1.86 -3.52
C GLY A 5 -2.40 2.76 -3.37
N ILE A 6 -3.01 3.20 -4.47
CA ILE A 6 -4.26 3.96 -4.46
C ILE A 6 -5.40 3.10 -3.90
N ALA A 7 -5.57 1.87 -4.39
CA ALA A 7 -6.61 0.95 -3.95
C ALA A 7 -6.53 0.68 -2.44
N ASN A 8 -5.34 0.42 -1.91
CA ASN A 8 -5.13 0.15 -0.48
C ASN A 8 -5.30 1.38 0.44
N ASN A 9 -5.24 2.56 -0.11
CA ASN A 9 -5.53 3.80 0.62
C ASN A 9 -6.94 4.35 0.36
N ALA A 10 -7.70 3.75 -0.55
CA ALA A 10 -8.97 4.29 -1.03
C ALA A 10 -10.01 4.44 0.09
N ILE A 11 -10.12 3.46 0.99
CA ILE A 11 -11.08 3.52 2.09
C ILE A 11 -10.80 4.70 3.03
N LEU A 12 -9.54 4.90 3.42
CA LEU A 12 -9.16 6.01 4.29
C LEU A 12 -9.36 7.36 3.61
N MET A 13 -9.09 7.44 2.30
CA MET A 13 -9.36 8.64 1.51
C MET A 13 -10.86 8.91 1.37
N ALA A 14 -11.68 7.89 1.19
CA ALA A 14 -13.13 8.02 1.05
C ALA A 14 -13.78 8.53 2.34
N PHE A 15 -13.32 8.07 3.51
CA PHE A 15 -13.78 8.55 4.81
C PHE A 15 -13.09 9.86 5.25
N GLY A 16 -12.07 10.32 4.54
CA GLY A 16 -11.34 11.54 4.88
C GLY A 16 -10.50 11.42 6.15
N VAL A 17 -10.15 10.20 6.55
CA VAL A 17 -9.39 9.92 7.78
C VAL A 17 -7.92 9.64 7.49
N THR A 18 -7.09 9.84 8.50
CA THR A 18 -5.63 9.67 8.38
C THR A 18 -5.18 8.28 8.79
N GLU A 19 -5.74 7.74 9.86
CA GLU A 19 -5.37 6.44 10.41
C GLU A 19 -6.57 5.49 10.45
N ILE A 20 -6.31 4.20 10.59
CA ILE A 20 -7.35 3.14 10.50
C ILE A 20 -8.31 3.19 11.68
N ASP A 21 -7.82 3.52 12.86
CA ASP A 21 -8.61 3.65 14.09
C ASP A 21 -9.60 4.83 14.08
N GLU A 22 -9.45 5.76 13.12
CA GLU A 22 -10.40 6.84 12.87
C GLU A 22 -11.59 6.42 11.99
N LEU A 23 -11.57 5.21 11.40
CA LEU A 23 -12.72 4.69 10.65
C LEU A 23 -13.91 4.45 11.59
N PRO A 24 -15.14 4.76 11.15
CA PRO A 24 -16.31 4.81 12.04
C PRO A 24 -16.79 3.43 12.52
N ASP A 25 -16.34 2.37 11.90
CA ASP A 25 -16.83 1.01 12.11
C ASP A 25 -15.67 0.05 12.36
N VAL A 26 -15.78 -0.77 13.41
CA VAL A 26 -14.73 -1.73 13.81
C VAL A 26 -14.51 -2.81 12.74
N ASP A 27 -15.56 -3.23 12.04
CA ASP A 27 -15.43 -4.22 10.98
C ASP A 27 -14.66 -3.65 9.79
N LEU A 28 -14.86 -2.36 9.47
CA LEU A 28 -14.05 -1.65 8.47
C LEU A 28 -12.58 -1.52 8.92
N GLN A 29 -12.33 -1.25 10.18
CA GLN A 29 -10.97 -1.20 10.73
C GLN A 29 -10.29 -2.56 10.60
N ILE A 30 -10.93 -3.62 11.04
CA ILE A 30 -10.41 -5.00 10.96
C ILE A 30 -10.20 -5.42 9.51
N GLY A 31 -11.20 -5.19 8.64
CA GLY A 31 -11.09 -5.52 7.22
C GLY A 31 -9.92 -4.82 6.53
N THR A 32 -9.71 -3.53 6.84
CA THR A 32 -8.58 -2.75 6.33
C THR A 32 -7.23 -3.29 6.82
N LEU A 33 -7.12 -3.62 8.11
CA LEU A 33 -5.92 -4.23 8.68
C LEU A 33 -5.60 -5.59 8.05
N LEU A 34 -6.62 -6.44 7.86
CA LEU A 34 -6.44 -7.74 7.22
C LEU A 34 -6.00 -7.59 5.75
N ALA A 35 -6.54 -6.65 5.00
CA ALA A 35 -6.12 -6.38 3.64
C ALA A 35 -4.64 -5.95 3.57
N LEU A 36 -4.21 -5.05 4.45
CA LEU A 36 -2.81 -4.63 4.54
C LEU A 36 -1.89 -5.76 4.96
N LEU A 37 -2.33 -6.61 5.90
CA LEU A 37 -1.57 -7.79 6.32
C LEU A 37 -1.36 -8.78 5.16
N GLN A 38 -2.36 -8.93 4.27
CA GLN A 38 -2.24 -9.77 3.08
C GLN A 38 -1.22 -9.21 2.07
N ASP A 39 -1.10 -7.89 1.95
CA ASP A 39 -0.07 -7.26 1.13
C ASP A 39 1.33 -7.44 1.74
N ASP A 40 1.43 -7.33 3.05
CA ASP A 40 2.67 -7.63 3.77
C ASP A 40 3.08 -9.10 3.60
N ALA A 41 2.12 -10.02 3.59
CA ALA A 41 2.38 -11.44 3.28
C ALA A 41 2.98 -11.64 1.88
N GLN A 42 2.46 -10.92 0.86
CA GLN A 42 3.01 -10.95 -0.50
C GLN A 42 4.46 -10.44 -0.54
N ASN A 43 4.72 -9.30 0.08
CA ASN A 43 6.05 -8.73 0.17
C ASN A 43 7.01 -9.66 0.91
N GLN A 44 6.57 -10.24 2.03
CA GLN A 44 7.39 -11.15 2.83
C GLN A 44 7.68 -12.46 2.08
N SER A 45 6.71 -13.01 1.36
CA SER A 45 6.92 -14.17 0.50
C SER A 45 8.02 -13.92 -0.52
N SER A 46 7.96 -12.79 -1.21
CA SER A 46 8.98 -12.39 -2.19
C SER A 46 10.36 -12.30 -1.52
N PHE A 47 10.46 -11.60 -0.42
CA PHE A 47 11.74 -11.42 0.30
C PHE A 47 12.32 -12.77 0.77
N LEU A 48 11.53 -13.62 1.40
CA LEU A 48 11.99 -14.92 1.89
C LEU A 48 12.41 -15.86 0.74
N THR A 49 11.70 -15.81 -0.37
CA THR A 49 11.97 -16.66 -1.53
C THR A 49 13.20 -16.19 -2.31
N TRP A 50 13.28 -14.90 -2.63
CA TRP A 50 14.26 -14.37 -3.59
C TRP A 50 15.52 -13.79 -2.95
N GLU A 51 15.40 -13.20 -1.77
CA GLU A 51 16.56 -12.62 -1.07
C GLU A 51 17.15 -13.60 -0.02
N LYS A 52 16.28 -14.37 0.64
CA LYS A 52 16.71 -15.33 1.66
C LYS A 52 16.86 -16.76 1.12
N HIS A 53 16.37 -17.03 -0.08
CA HIS A 53 16.43 -18.35 -0.74
C HIS A 53 15.84 -19.49 0.12
N TRP A 54 14.77 -19.22 0.85
CA TRP A 54 14.14 -20.21 1.71
C TRP A 54 13.37 -21.26 0.90
N ALA A 55 13.35 -22.49 1.44
CA ALA A 55 12.52 -23.56 0.91
C ALA A 55 11.03 -23.21 1.03
N GLN A 56 10.23 -23.72 0.10
CA GLN A 56 8.80 -23.43 0.00
C GLN A 56 8.04 -23.67 1.31
N ASP A 57 8.25 -24.84 1.95
CA ASP A 57 7.55 -25.20 3.18
C ASP A 57 7.85 -24.23 4.33
N LYS A 58 9.08 -23.74 4.41
CA LYS A 58 9.47 -22.76 5.41
C LYS A 58 8.77 -21.41 5.17
N VAL A 59 8.71 -20.95 3.91
CA VAL A 59 7.98 -19.73 3.53
C VAL A 59 6.50 -19.90 3.84
N ARG A 60 5.90 -21.04 3.45
CA ARG A 60 4.50 -21.38 3.74
C ARG A 60 4.19 -21.30 5.23
N GLY A 61 5.03 -21.88 6.05
CA GLY A 61 4.86 -21.87 7.51
C GLY A 61 4.83 -20.46 8.09
N VAL A 62 5.70 -19.56 7.63
CA VAL A 62 5.71 -18.15 8.05
C VAL A 62 4.41 -17.44 7.62
N LEU A 63 3.99 -17.64 6.37
CA LEU A 63 2.79 -16.98 5.84
C LEU A 63 1.53 -17.38 6.63
N ARG A 64 1.41 -18.64 7.02
CA ARG A 64 0.30 -19.11 7.84
C ARG A 64 0.34 -18.56 9.27
N ASN A 65 1.47 -18.66 9.91
CA ASN A 65 1.57 -18.40 11.35
C ASN A 65 1.68 -16.93 11.71
N ALA A 66 2.37 -16.14 10.86
CA ALA A 66 2.61 -14.73 11.13
C ALA A 66 1.70 -13.76 10.33
N PHE A 67 1.15 -14.21 9.20
CA PHE A 67 0.33 -13.36 8.31
C PHE A 67 -1.11 -13.84 8.17
N LEU A 68 -1.53 -14.83 8.95
CA LEU A 68 -2.89 -15.36 8.96
C LEU A 68 -3.38 -15.81 7.57
N CYS A 69 -2.47 -16.21 6.70
CA CYS A 69 -2.85 -16.73 5.39
C CYS A 69 -3.59 -18.04 5.51
N SER A 70 -4.66 -18.20 4.73
CA SER A 70 -5.27 -19.52 4.52
C SER A 70 -4.24 -20.50 3.90
N ASP A 71 -4.50 -21.79 4.00
CA ASP A 71 -3.65 -22.83 3.39
C ASP A 71 -3.46 -22.58 1.89
N GLU A 72 -4.55 -22.33 1.17
CA GLU A 72 -4.53 -22.04 -0.27
C GLU A 72 -3.70 -20.81 -0.60
N ARG A 73 -3.88 -19.73 0.17
CA ARG A 73 -3.13 -18.48 -0.03
C ARG A 73 -1.65 -18.67 0.24
N ALA A 74 -1.31 -19.36 1.33
CA ALA A 74 0.08 -19.66 1.69
C ALA A 74 0.75 -20.52 0.63
N ASP A 75 0.04 -21.53 0.08
CA ASP A 75 0.54 -22.39 -0.99
C ASP A 75 0.79 -21.60 -2.29
N LYS A 76 -0.12 -20.72 -2.69
CA LYS A 76 0.08 -19.86 -3.85
C LYS A 76 1.28 -18.92 -3.69
N LEU A 77 1.39 -18.26 -2.56
CA LEU A 77 2.44 -17.27 -2.31
C LEU A 77 3.82 -17.90 -2.10
N SER A 78 3.91 -19.10 -1.48
CA SER A 78 5.19 -19.80 -1.31
C SER A 78 5.60 -20.60 -2.54
N GLY A 79 4.64 -20.99 -3.37
CA GLY A 79 4.80 -21.83 -4.55
C GLY A 79 4.70 -21.07 -5.87
N ALA A 80 3.62 -21.30 -6.62
CA ALA A 80 3.48 -20.86 -8.01
C ALA A 80 3.64 -19.35 -8.21
N TRP A 81 3.08 -18.54 -7.33
CA TRP A 81 3.18 -17.07 -7.44
C TRP A 81 4.51 -16.56 -6.89
N GLY A 82 4.86 -16.96 -5.67
CA GLY A 82 6.08 -16.46 -5.00
C GLY A 82 7.36 -16.84 -5.75
N ARG A 83 7.38 -18.00 -6.41
CA ARG A 83 8.53 -18.48 -7.18
C ARG A 83 8.54 -18.08 -8.65
N HIS A 84 7.49 -17.43 -9.13
CA HIS A 84 7.47 -16.92 -10.50
C HIS A 84 8.40 -15.70 -10.62
N PRO A 85 9.36 -15.67 -11.56
CA PRO A 85 10.39 -14.64 -11.62
C PRO A 85 9.83 -13.22 -11.80
N LEU A 86 8.78 -13.03 -12.57
CA LEU A 86 8.15 -11.72 -12.73
C LEU A 86 7.15 -11.43 -11.62
N LEU A 87 6.24 -12.35 -11.33
CA LEU A 87 5.21 -12.14 -10.33
C LEU A 87 5.80 -12.09 -8.92
N GLY A 88 6.51 -13.15 -8.51
CA GLY A 88 7.03 -13.28 -7.15
C GLY A 88 8.13 -12.29 -6.83
N ARG A 89 9.07 -12.08 -7.75
CA ARG A 89 10.24 -11.23 -7.51
C ARG A 89 9.96 -9.74 -7.70
N MET A 90 9.15 -9.38 -8.70
CA MET A 90 8.99 -7.99 -9.10
C MET A 90 7.63 -7.41 -8.74
N TYR A 91 6.54 -8.18 -8.92
CA TYR A 91 5.19 -7.66 -8.78
C TYR A 91 4.69 -7.70 -7.33
N LEU A 92 4.87 -8.82 -6.60
CA LEU A 92 4.39 -8.93 -5.21
C LEU A 92 4.94 -7.82 -4.28
N PRO A 93 6.23 -7.44 -4.34
CA PRO A 93 6.74 -6.31 -3.55
C PRO A 93 6.16 -4.94 -3.93
N ALA A 94 5.66 -4.82 -5.17
CA ALA A 94 5.13 -3.55 -5.67
C ALA A 94 3.85 -3.10 -4.92
N TYR A 95 3.08 -4.03 -4.34
CA TYR A 95 1.92 -3.71 -3.51
C TYR A 95 2.34 -2.85 -2.31
N ARG A 96 3.25 -3.35 -1.51
CA ARG A 96 3.73 -2.64 -0.31
C ARG A 96 4.37 -1.30 -0.65
N ALA A 97 5.19 -1.25 -1.69
CA ALA A 97 5.83 -0.01 -2.14
C ALA A 97 4.79 1.06 -2.52
N GLY A 98 3.75 0.68 -3.26
CA GLY A 98 2.64 1.56 -3.63
C GLY A 98 1.88 2.06 -2.40
N THR A 99 1.46 1.14 -1.54
CA THR A 99 0.71 1.44 -0.31
C THR A 99 1.42 2.46 0.57
N VAL A 100 2.70 2.26 0.84
CA VAL A 100 3.51 3.15 1.71
C VAL A 100 3.66 4.54 1.08
N LYS A 101 3.90 4.63 -0.23
CA LYS A 101 4.10 5.91 -0.91
C LYS A 101 2.81 6.73 -0.99
N VAL A 102 1.68 6.10 -1.30
CA VAL A 102 0.38 6.79 -1.31
C VAL A 102 -0.05 7.18 0.11
N ALA A 103 0.16 6.32 1.11
CA ALA A 103 -0.10 6.66 2.50
C ALA A 103 0.73 7.87 2.98
N ALA A 104 2.01 7.95 2.58
CA ALA A 104 2.85 9.09 2.92
C ALA A 104 2.35 10.41 2.31
N LEU A 105 1.76 10.38 1.11
CA LEU A 105 1.14 11.54 0.49
C LEU A 105 -0.17 11.91 1.21
N ARG A 106 -1.02 10.92 1.50
CA ARG A 106 -2.30 11.07 2.18
C ARG A 106 -2.16 11.70 3.58
N ARG A 107 -1.13 11.34 4.33
CA ARG A 107 -0.85 11.93 5.65
C ARG A 107 -0.43 13.40 5.61
N LYS A 108 0.00 13.90 4.46
CA LYS A 108 0.47 15.28 4.29
C LYS A 108 -0.59 16.22 3.72
N HIS A 109 -1.52 15.69 2.96
CA HIS A 109 -2.47 16.48 2.20
C HIS A 109 -3.89 15.91 2.34
N PRO A 110 -4.93 16.76 2.40
CA PRO A 110 -6.31 16.29 2.49
C PRO A 110 -6.74 15.54 1.21
N PRO A 111 -7.62 14.53 1.33
CA PRO A 111 -8.08 13.71 0.20
C PRO A 111 -8.65 14.52 -0.96
N ALA A 112 -9.38 15.59 -0.69
CA ALA A 112 -9.95 16.48 -1.71
C ALA A 112 -8.91 17.10 -2.66
N LYS A 113 -7.65 17.23 -2.21
CA LYS A 113 -6.54 17.72 -3.05
C LYS A 113 -5.78 16.57 -3.73
N ILE A 114 -5.67 15.43 -3.05
CA ILE A 114 -4.89 14.29 -3.55
C ILE A 114 -5.64 13.55 -4.65
N ILE A 115 -6.92 13.27 -4.43
CA ILE A 115 -7.72 12.43 -5.34
C ILE A 115 -7.69 12.97 -6.78
N PRO A 116 -7.96 14.25 -7.07
CA PRO A 116 -7.87 14.76 -8.44
C PRO A 116 -6.47 14.64 -9.05
N ALA A 117 -5.41 14.82 -8.24
CA ALA A 117 -4.04 14.74 -8.71
C ALA A 117 -3.62 13.29 -9.05
N LEU A 118 -4.18 12.31 -8.37
CA LEU A 118 -3.88 10.89 -8.64
C LEU A 118 -4.46 10.40 -9.97
N TYR A 119 -5.52 11.04 -10.51
CA TYR A 119 -6.08 10.66 -11.81
C TYR A 119 -5.11 10.83 -12.98
N GLY A 120 -4.13 11.72 -12.88
CA GLY A 120 -3.11 11.93 -13.90
C GLY A 120 -1.79 11.20 -13.64
N ALA A 121 -1.66 10.55 -12.50
CA ALA A 121 -0.43 9.89 -12.11
C ALA A 121 -0.29 8.52 -12.79
N LEU A 122 0.87 8.25 -13.40
CA LEU A 122 1.18 7.00 -14.10
C LEU A 122 2.11 6.09 -13.29
N GLY A 123 2.89 6.65 -12.38
CA GLY A 123 3.86 5.90 -11.59
C GLY A 123 4.16 6.52 -10.22
N LEU A 124 4.95 5.81 -9.41
CA LEU A 124 5.32 6.29 -8.07
C LEU A 124 6.17 7.57 -8.08
N VAL A 125 6.86 7.84 -9.17
CA VAL A 125 7.64 9.07 -9.36
C VAL A 125 6.73 10.31 -9.37
N ASP A 126 5.53 10.20 -9.94
CA ASP A 126 4.58 11.30 -10.01
C ASP A 126 4.13 11.79 -8.64
N LEU A 127 4.14 10.90 -7.62
CA LEU A 127 3.79 11.26 -6.25
C LEU A 127 4.74 12.31 -5.65
N VAL A 128 5.99 12.33 -6.08
CA VAL A 128 6.96 13.36 -5.66
C VAL A 128 6.57 14.72 -6.23
N THR A 129 6.23 14.76 -7.50
CA THR A 129 5.77 15.99 -8.19
C THR A 129 4.46 16.49 -7.59
N ILE A 130 3.51 15.59 -7.33
CA ILE A 130 2.23 15.90 -6.68
C ILE A 130 2.48 16.53 -5.29
N ASP A 131 3.33 15.90 -4.45
CA ASP A 131 3.66 16.44 -3.13
C ASP A 131 4.23 17.87 -3.21
N GLN A 132 5.14 18.11 -4.17
CA GLN A 132 5.74 19.45 -4.39
C GLN A 132 4.71 20.49 -4.82
N VAL A 133 3.84 20.16 -5.78
CA VAL A 133 2.79 21.07 -6.27
C VAL A 133 1.82 21.43 -5.15
N LEU A 134 1.33 20.43 -4.41
CA LEU A 134 0.36 20.64 -3.32
C LEU A 134 0.92 21.47 -2.16
N ARG A 135 2.23 21.37 -1.86
CA ARG A 135 2.91 22.24 -0.88
C ARG A 135 3.00 23.68 -1.35
N THR A 136 3.31 23.89 -2.64
CA THR A 136 3.46 25.22 -3.21
C THR A 136 2.13 25.97 -3.19
N ASP A 137 1.02 25.30 -3.51
CA ASP A 137 -0.33 25.88 -3.48
C ASP A 137 -0.78 26.22 -2.05
N ALA A 138 -0.43 25.39 -1.07
CA ALA A 138 -0.70 25.69 0.34
C ALA A 138 0.04 26.94 0.81
N ALA A 139 1.29 27.14 0.37
CA ALA A 139 2.08 28.31 0.71
C ALA A 139 1.54 29.62 0.08
N LYS A 140 1.01 29.54 -1.15
CA LYS A 140 0.38 30.69 -1.84
C LYS A 140 -0.96 31.07 -1.20
N GLY A 141 -1.80 30.09 -0.86
CA GLY A 141 -3.10 30.32 -0.23
C GLY A 141 -3.00 31.01 1.14
N ASN A 142 -1.91 30.76 1.88
CA ASN A 142 -1.68 31.35 3.20
C ASN A 142 -1.19 32.83 3.12
N ARG A 143 -0.60 33.27 1.99
CA ARG A 143 -0.17 34.66 1.78
C ARG A 143 -1.34 35.55 1.40
N GLY A 144 -2.39 35.04 0.79
CA GLY A 144 -3.59 35.80 0.40
C GLY A 144 -4.57 36.09 1.54
N ARG A 145 -4.47 35.35 2.68
CA ARG A 145 -5.33 35.52 3.87
C ARG A 145 -4.82 36.54 4.90
N LYS A 146 -3.65 37.15 4.69
CA LYS A 146 -3.04 38.11 5.60
C LYS A 146 -3.15 39.59 5.09
N ARG A 147 -4.10 39.88 4.21
CA ARG A 147 -4.43 41.25 3.79
C ARG A 147 -5.84 41.61 4.19
#